data_373a197559443503374cf879148628fd
#
_entry.id   373a197559443503374cf879148628fd
#
_cell.length_a   1.000
_cell.length_b   1.000
_cell.length_c   1.000
_cell.angle_alpha   90.00
_cell.angle_beta   90.00
_cell.angle_gamma   90.00
#
_symmetry.space_group_name_H-M   'P 1'
#
loop_
_entity.id
_entity.type
_entity.pdbx_description
1 polymer ?
#
loop_
_entity_poly.entity_id
_entity_poly.type
_entity_poly.pdbx_seq_one_letter_code
_entity_poly.pdbx_strand_id
1 'polypeptide(L)'
;FRGGWVPFFKDDNNTFPNDCAKRAKRSSTHNALIESKVGYIVGKGFTYHRNGETIDIEKEKGFKDYISSINNHNESLIDIYTKLARDLVTTGNFALEVVRRGSSQFLFHKDITTVRLQKADQDGKINNAYISADWSSIKKKTMAGTEEKITKVPTYTYGSKENNSIYYCSEYTLEHQYYGIPDWFGASQWIDIEYRIPKYNIDKFDNGFHVGAIVDLFGTEPPNGMTAQEYVEKIKDSFTGEGNNSKILFQMLDSQEQKSSVQILDNIREGDFQKLHQLAVQNIITAHRFTPSLAGIQVAGKLGSLQQIQTEFEIIHGTVIQPYKDKILRVLNQLIKEAGFDITLGVETPSPVSVASAIIPNEVLTINEQRLLLGMQPIEGADVLLTTQTI
;
A
#
# COMPACT_ATOMS: atom_id res chain seq x y z
N PHE A 1 -1.30 6.01 -30.18
CA PHE A 1 -0.57 6.76 -29.11
C PHE A 1 0.25 7.88 -29.77
N ARG A 2 -0.28 9.12 -29.81
CA ARG A 2 0.42 10.25 -30.47
C ARG A 2 1.55 10.84 -29.62
N GLY A 3 1.71 10.46 -28.34
CA GLY A 3 2.74 11.00 -27.44
C GLY A 3 3.99 10.11 -27.28
N GLY A 4 4.07 8.96 -27.93
CA GLY A 4 5.19 8.03 -27.79
C GLY A 4 5.23 7.23 -26.48
N TRP A 5 4.44 7.58 -25.47
CA TRP A 5 4.31 6.90 -24.19
C TRP A 5 3.03 6.08 -24.09
N VAL A 6 3.03 5.06 -23.23
CA VAL A 6 1.90 4.17 -22.98
C VAL A 6 1.19 4.61 -21.70
N PRO A 7 -0.14 4.87 -21.71
CA PRO A 7 -0.90 5.12 -20.48
C PRO A 7 -1.00 3.84 -19.64
N PHE A 8 -1.23 3.96 -18.33
CA PHE A 8 -1.37 2.81 -17.45
C PHE A 8 -2.50 1.87 -17.88
N PHE A 9 -3.68 2.41 -18.19
CA PHE A 9 -4.79 1.64 -18.75
C PHE A 9 -5.33 2.29 -20.03
N LYS A 10 -5.84 1.44 -20.93
CA LYS A 10 -6.29 1.85 -22.25
C LYS A 10 -7.41 2.88 -22.24
N ASP A 11 -8.33 2.77 -21.30
CA ASP A 11 -9.63 3.42 -21.43
C ASP A 11 -9.80 4.62 -20.53
N ASP A 12 -8.98 4.89 -19.51
CA ASP A 12 -9.14 6.12 -18.77
C ASP A 12 -8.08 6.49 -17.75
N ASN A 13 -7.35 5.56 -17.18
CA ASN A 13 -6.70 5.94 -15.95
C ASN A 13 -5.20 5.97 -16.05
N ASN A 14 -4.71 6.99 -16.77
CA ASN A 14 -3.28 7.30 -16.73
C ASN A 14 -2.81 7.71 -15.31
N THR A 15 -3.73 7.88 -14.36
CA THR A 15 -3.46 8.22 -12.95
C THR A 15 -3.60 7.02 -12.01
N PHE A 16 -3.61 5.80 -12.52
CA PHE A 16 -3.73 4.59 -11.70
C PHE A 16 -2.78 4.53 -10.49
N PRO A 17 -1.48 4.83 -10.59
CA PRO A 17 -0.60 4.84 -9.42
C PRO A 17 -1.01 5.89 -8.38
N ASN A 18 -1.52 7.04 -8.82
CA ASN A 18 -2.05 8.07 -7.93
C ASN A 18 -3.30 7.59 -7.19
N ASP A 19 -4.16 6.80 -7.86
CA ASP A 19 -5.37 6.25 -7.24
C ASP A 19 -5.02 5.15 -6.23
N CYS A 20 -4.00 4.33 -6.50
CA CYS A 20 -3.44 3.40 -5.52
C CYS A 20 -2.94 4.14 -4.27
N ALA A 21 -2.16 5.21 -4.46
CA ALA A 21 -1.65 6.04 -3.37
C ALA A 21 -2.78 6.73 -2.57
N LYS A 22 -3.87 7.16 -3.24
CA LYS A 22 -5.05 7.72 -2.57
C LYS A 22 -5.76 6.66 -1.72
N ARG A 23 -5.94 5.44 -2.22
CA ARG A 23 -6.55 4.33 -1.47
C ARG A 23 -5.73 3.98 -0.24
N ALA A 24 -4.39 3.89 -0.37
CA ALA A 24 -3.50 3.66 0.75
C ALA A 24 -3.67 4.70 1.86
N LYS A 25 -3.89 5.98 1.53
CA LYS A 25 -4.09 7.05 2.51
C LYS A 25 -5.49 7.08 3.15
N ARG A 26 -6.50 6.43 2.55
CA ARG A 26 -7.91 6.54 2.95
C ARG A 26 -8.41 5.38 3.79
N SER A 27 -7.84 4.20 3.62
CA SER A 27 -8.21 2.98 4.33
C SER A 27 -7.16 2.67 5.38
N SER A 28 -7.58 2.59 6.63
CA SER A 28 -6.69 2.28 7.75
C SER A 28 -6.14 0.85 7.68
N THR A 29 -6.99 -0.11 7.35
CA THR A 29 -6.60 -1.52 7.20
C THR A 29 -5.64 -1.71 6.04
N HIS A 30 -5.96 -1.12 4.89
CA HIS A 30 -5.10 -1.21 3.70
C HIS A 30 -3.72 -0.57 3.94
N ASN A 31 -3.69 0.61 4.56
CA ASN A 31 -2.42 1.26 4.89
C ASN A 31 -1.59 0.44 5.88
N ALA A 32 -2.20 -0.09 6.94
CA ALA A 32 -1.50 -0.93 7.92
C ALA A 32 -0.85 -2.15 7.27
N LEU A 33 -1.53 -2.78 6.32
CA LEU A 33 -1.01 -3.93 5.58
C LEU A 33 0.14 -3.55 4.64
N ILE A 34 0.06 -2.40 3.96
CA ILE A 34 1.17 -1.88 3.14
C ILE A 34 2.39 -1.61 4.03
N GLU A 35 2.22 -0.87 5.12
CA GLU A 35 3.32 -0.54 6.04
C GLU A 35 3.95 -1.79 6.65
N SER A 36 3.14 -2.78 7.04
CA SER A 36 3.62 -4.05 7.56
C SER A 36 4.43 -4.83 6.51
N LYS A 37 3.92 -4.94 5.28
CA LYS A 37 4.68 -5.56 4.17
C LYS A 37 6.01 -4.85 3.93
N VAL A 38 6.00 -3.52 3.85
CA VAL A 38 7.22 -2.72 3.67
C VAL A 38 8.19 -2.95 4.83
N GLY A 39 7.70 -2.94 6.07
CA GLY A 39 8.51 -3.23 7.25
C GLY A 39 9.18 -4.61 7.20
N TYR A 40 8.46 -5.65 6.79
CA TYR A 40 9.04 -6.99 6.62
C TYR A 40 9.97 -7.12 5.41
N ILE A 41 9.73 -6.37 4.33
CA ILE A 41 10.62 -6.32 3.17
C ILE A 41 11.95 -5.66 3.55
N VAL A 42 11.91 -4.53 4.26
CA VAL A 42 13.10 -3.80 4.71
C VAL A 42 13.84 -4.55 5.82
N GLY A 43 13.09 -5.27 6.65
CA GLY A 43 13.63 -6.07 7.72
C GLY A 43 14.41 -5.25 8.76
N LYS A 44 15.52 -5.80 9.27
CA LYS A 44 16.42 -5.10 10.18
C LYS A 44 17.58 -4.37 9.46
N GLY A 45 17.50 -4.27 8.13
CA GLY A 45 18.52 -3.68 7.30
C GLY A 45 19.28 -4.70 6.46
N PHE A 46 20.32 -4.23 5.78
CA PHE A 46 21.10 -5.07 4.88
C PHE A 46 22.09 -5.98 5.61
N THR A 47 22.24 -7.17 5.05
CA THR A 47 23.40 -8.05 5.28
C THR A 47 24.30 -7.99 4.05
N TYR A 48 25.58 -8.21 4.26
CA TYR A 48 26.60 -8.03 3.23
C TYR A 48 27.36 -9.33 3.03
N HIS A 49 27.50 -9.75 1.78
CA HIS A 49 28.12 -11.02 1.46
C HIS A 49 29.14 -10.87 0.32
N ARG A 50 30.23 -11.63 0.40
CA ARG A 50 31.21 -11.80 -0.67
C ARG A 50 31.46 -13.29 -0.87
N ASN A 51 31.32 -13.79 -2.09
CA ASN A 51 31.42 -15.21 -2.40
C ASN A 51 30.57 -16.14 -1.53
N GLY A 52 29.40 -15.64 -1.06
CA GLY A 52 28.49 -16.40 -0.20
C GLY A 52 28.81 -16.30 1.31
N GLU A 53 29.93 -15.72 1.70
CA GLU A 53 30.28 -15.51 3.10
C GLU A 53 29.86 -14.12 3.58
N THR A 54 29.37 -14.04 4.82
CA THR A 54 29.00 -12.76 5.46
C THR A 54 30.26 -11.96 5.76
N ILE A 55 30.27 -10.68 5.39
CA ILE A 55 31.37 -9.76 5.63
C ILE A 55 30.97 -8.65 6.60
N ASP A 56 31.99 -8.13 7.30
CA ASP A 56 31.84 -6.97 8.18
C ASP A 56 31.97 -5.69 7.37
N ILE A 57 30.87 -4.94 7.28
CA ILE A 57 30.80 -3.68 6.50
C ILE A 57 31.79 -2.62 7.03
N GLU A 58 32.16 -2.66 8.31
CA GLU A 58 33.08 -1.69 8.89
C GLU A 58 34.50 -1.80 8.28
N LYS A 59 34.84 -2.96 7.74
CA LYS A 59 36.10 -3.19 7.04
C LYS A 59 36.10 -2.75 5.59
N GLU A 60 34.94 -2.47 5.02
CA GLU A 60 34.71 -2.11 3.61
C GLU A 60 34.40 -0.61 3.47
N LYS A 61 35.30 0.27 3.93
CA LYS A 61 35.06 1.73 4.02
C LYS A 61 34.49 2.35 2.73
N GLY A 62 35.08 2.06 1.58
CA GLY A 62 34.63 2.62 0.31
C GLY A 62 33.20 2.22 -0.06
N PHE A 63 32.81 0.97 0.26
CA PHE A 63 31.45 0.52 0.05
C PHE A 63 30.50 1.09 1.10
N LYS A 64 30.91 1.13 2.37
CA LYS A 64 30.15 1.75 3.46
C LYS A 64 29.83 3.21 3.14
N ASP A 65 30.82 4.00 2.71
CA ASP A 65 30.64 5.40 2.32
C ASP A 65 29.66 5.51 1.13
N TYR A 66 29.80 4.66 0.12
CA TYR A 66 28.93 4.62 -1.03
C TYR A 66 27.46 4.38 -0.66
N ILE A 67 27.15 3.38 0.17
CA ILE A 67 25.77 3.05 0.55
C ILE A 67 25.17 4.02 1.58
N SER A 68 26.02 4.70 2.37
CA SER A 68 25.55 5.68 3.37
C SER A 68 25.14 7.01 2.76
N SER A 69 25.66 7.34 1.58
CA SER A 69 25.31 8.56 0.83
C SER A 69 25.25 8.22 -0.66
N ILE A 70 24.16 7.56 -1.05
CA ILE A 70 23.99 7.02 -2.41
C ILE A 70 23.71 8.09 -3.45
N ASN A 71 23.33 9.29 -3.01
CA ASN A 71 23.03 10.43 -3.87
C ASN A 71 23.31 11.78 -3.15
N ASN A 72 23.16 12.86 -3.88
CA ASN A 72 23.38 14.21 -3.37
C ASN A 72 22.22 14.78 -2.50
N HIS A 73 21.19 14.00 -2.25
CA HIS A 73 20.12 14.33 -1.30
C HIS A 73 20.40 13.77 0.11
N ASN A 74 21.61 13.26 0.34
CA ASN A 74 22.02 12.60 1.59
C ASN A 74 21.15 11.39 1.95
N GLU A 75 20.64 10.68 0.96
CA GLU A 75 19.90 9.44 1.16
C GLU A 75 20.88 8.26 1.22
N SER A 76 20.59 7.33 2.11
CA SER A 76 21.26 6.03 2.17
C SER A 76 20.61 5.03 1.21
N LEU A 77 21.32 3.95 0.91
CA LEU A 77 20.76 2.89 0.05
C LEU A 77 19.52 2.23 0.68
N ILE A 78 19.44 2.15 2.02
CA ILE A 78 18.26 1.62 2.70
C ILE A 78 17.04 2.53 2.56
N ASP A 79 17.25 3.86 2.47
CA ASP A 79 16.16 4.80 2.22
C ASP A 79 15.59 4.60 0.81
N ILE A 80 16.47 4.42 -0.18
CA ILE A 80 16.05 4.10 -1.55
C ILE A 80 15.31 2.76 -1.58
N TYR A 81 15.87 1.71 -0.96
CA TYR A 81 15.25 0.39 -0.89
C TYR A 81 13.85 0.43 -0.29
N THR A 82 13.68 1.19 0.80
CA THR A 82 12.39 1.38 1.47
C THR A 82 11.36 2.04 0.56
N LYS A 83 11.76 3.07 -0.19
CA LYS A 83 10.89 3.75 -1.15
C LYS A 83 10.49 2.83 -2.31
N LEU A 84 11.43 2.06 -2.85
CA LEU A 84 11.16 1.09 -3.91
C LEU A 84 10.19 -0.02 -3.43
N ALA A 85 10.37 -0.51 -2.19
CA ALA A 85 9.49 -1.49 -1.59
C ALA A 85 8.07 -0.95 -1.43
N ARG A 86 7.93 0.31 -0.99
CA ARG A 86 6.64 0.97 -0.84
C ARG A 86 5.93 1.13 -2.18
N ASP A 87 6.62 1.61 -3.21
CA ASP A 87 6.06 1.76 -4.55
C ASP A 87 5.59 0.41 -5.10
N LEU A 88 6.42 -0.62 -4.98
CA LEU A 88 6.12 -1.95 -5.48
C LEU A 88 4.90 -2.57 -4.79
N VAL A 89 4.82 -2.49 -3.46
CA VAL A 89 3.68 -3.01 -2.70
C VAL A 89 2.41 -2.21 -2.98
N THR A 90 2.52 -0.89 -3.15
CA THR A 90 1.35 -0.02 -3.33
C THR A 90 0.80 -0.06 -4.74
N THR A 91 1.67 -0.14 -5.76
CA THR A 91 1.27 0.04 -7.16
C THR A 91 1.57 -1.15 -8.07
N GLY A 92 2.32 -2.15 -7.57
CA GLY A 92 2.84 -3.25 -8.39
C GLY A 92 4.00 -2.83 -9.30
N ASN A 93 4.58 -1.64 -9.11
CA ASN A 93 5.63 -1.08 -9.95
C ASN A 93 6.59 -0.25 -9.12
N PHE A 94 7.84 -0.12 -9.57
CA PHE A 94 8.75 0.89 -9.06
C PHE A 94 9.69 1.40 -10.16
N ALA A 95 10.24 2.59 -9.93
CA ALA A 95 11.22 3.20 -10.82
C ALA A 95 12.42 3.72 -10.02
N LEU A 96 13.61 3.50 -10.58
CA LEU A 96 14.89 3.93 -10.02
C LEU A 96 15.66 4.70 -11.09
N GLU A 97 16.09 5.90 -10.78
CA GLU A 97 16.94 6.71 -11.64
C GLU A 97 18.41 6.43 -11.33
N VAL A 98 19.15 6.01 -12.35
CA VAL A 98 20.58 5.74 -12.28
C VAL A 98 21.32 6.87 -12.97
N VAL A 99 22.11 7.62 -12.22
CA VAL A 99 22.90 8.76 -12.72
C VAL A 99 24.37 8.43 -12.62
N ARG A 100 25.10 8.58 -13.74
CA ARG A 100 26.55 8.38 -13.81
C ARG A 100 27.26 9.69 -14.07
N ARG A 101 28.35 9.92 -13.34
CA ARG A 101 29.23 11.08 -13.49
C ARG A 101 30.69 10.62 -13.39
N GLY A 102 31.34 10.45 -14.54
CA GLY A 102 32.66 9.82 -14.59
C GLY A 102 32.62 8.39 -14.07
N SER A 103 33.38 8.08 -13.04
CA SER A 103 33.40 6.77 -12.37
C SER A 103 32.34 6.64 -11.26
N SER A 104 31.68 7.72 -10.89
CA SER A 104 30.69 7.71 -9.80
C SER A 104 29.30 7.38 -10.31
N GLN A 105 28.57 6.54 -9.54
CA GLN A 105 27.18 6.19 -9.77
C GLN A 105 26.33 6.66 -8.60
N PHE A 106 25.21 7.27 -8.90
CA PHE A 106 24.21 7.76 -7.94
C PHE A 106 22.87 7.13 -8.25
N LEU A 107 22.12 6.77 -7.21
CA LEU A 107 20.80 6.17 -7.31
C LEU A 107 19.77 7.09 -6.68
N PHE A 108 18.69 7.35 -7.40
CA PHE A 108 17.58 8.16 -6.94
C PHE A 108 16.28 7.38 -7.08
N HIS A 109 15.50 7.34 -6.03
CA HIS A 109 14.12 6.90 -6.15
C HIS A 109 13.36 7.83 -7.10
N LYS A 110 12.62 7.24 -8.03
CA LYS A 110 11.73 8.00 -8.92
C LYS A 110 10.29 7.65 -8.61
N ASP A 111 9.53 8.64 -8.15
CA ASP A 111 8.12 8.44 -7.83
C ASP A 111 7.39 7.82 -9.03
N ILE A 112 6.85 6.62 -8.83
CA ILE A 112 6.20 5.84 -9.87
C ILE A 112 4.98 6.54 -10.49
N THR A 113 4.36 7.45 -9.73
CA THR A 113 3.24 8.26 -10.24
C THR A 113 3.65 9.16 -11.39
N THR A 114 4.95 9.52 -11.47
CA THR A 114 5.50 10.44 -12.46
C THR A 114 6.03 9.75 -13.73
N VAL A 115 6.19 8.44 -13.74
CA VAL A 115 6.88 7.70 -14.83
C VAL A 115 5.89 7.01 -15.76
N ARG A 116 6.13 7.12 -17.08
CA ARG A 116 5.45 6.32 -18.12
C ARG A 116 6.47 5.74 -19.08
N LEU A 117 6.19 4.57 -19.60
CA LEU A 117 7.09 3.87 -20.51
C LEU A 117 6.79 4.23 -21.97
N GLN A 118 7.81 4.24 -22.80
CA GLN A 118 7.67 4.30 -24.26
C GLN A 118 6.98 3.02 -24.76
N LYS A 119 6.24 3.14 -25.85
CA LYS A 119 5.80 1.96 -26.59
C LYS A 119 7.00 1.16 -27.05
N ALA A 120 6.97 -0.15 -26.86
CA ALA A 120 7.99 -1.06 -27.35
C ALA A 120 8.16 -0.91 -28.88
N ASP A 121 9.40 -1.01 -29.33
CA ASP A 121 9.74 -1.04 -30.76
C ASP A 121 9.39 -2.40 -31.40
N GLN A 122 9.82 -2.61 -32.63
CA GLN A 122 9.53 -3.83 -33.39
C GLN A 122 10.18 -5.09 -32.77
N ASP A 123 11.29 -4.88 -32.04
CA ASP A 123 12.02 -5.94 -31.33
C ASP A 123 11.51 -6.16 -29.90
N GLY A 124 10.44 -5.46 -29.50
CA GLY A 124 9.85 -5.53 -28.16
C GLY A 124 10.60 -4.71 -27.11
N LYS A 125 11.59 -3.91 -27.49
CA LYS A 125 12.41 -3.12 -26.58
C LYS A 125 11.76 -1.78 -26.24
N ILE A 126 11.77 -1.44 -24.95
CA ILE A 126 11.34 -0.14 -24.43
C ILE A 126 12.59 0.72 -24.27
N ASN A 127 12.77 1.71 -25.12
CA ASN A 127 14.01 2.48 -25.19
C ASN A 127 14.00 3.70 -24.27
N ASN A 128 12.83 4.22 -23.90
CA ASN A 128 12.74 5.43 -23.10
C ASN A 128 11.61 5.36 -22.06
N ALA A 129 11.80 6.09 -20.98
CA ALA A 129 10.78 6.47 -20.03
C ALA A 129 10.45 7.96 -20.18
N TYR A 130 9.22 8.33 -19.90
CA TYR A 130 8.72 9.69 -19.92
C TYR A 130 8.33 10.08 -18.50
N ILE A 131 8.78 11.24 -18.07
CA ILE A 131 8.59 11.74 -16.71
C ILE A 131 7.78 13.03 -16.76
N SER A 132 6.71 13.09 -15.99
CA SER A 132 5.91 14.29 -15.78
C SER A 132 5.41 14.36 -14.34
N ALA A 133 5.42 15.55 -13.77
CA ALA A 133 4.90 15.77 -12.42
C ALA A 133 3.37 15.58 -12.34
N ASP A 134 2.66 15.83 -13.44
CA ASP A 134 1.21 15.74 -13.49
C ASP A 134 0.70 15.13 -14.80
N TRP A 135 0.44 13.83 -14.77
CA TRP A 135 -0.13 13.11 -15.90
C TRP A 135 -1.63 13.37 -16.11
N SER A 136 -2.32 13.92 -15.11
CA SER A 136 -3.74 14.23 -15.22
C SER A 136 -4.01 15.43 -16.13
N SER A 137 -3.09 16.39 -16.15
CA SER A 137 -3.16 17.58 -16.98
C SER A 137 -2.78 17.33 -18.44
N ILE A 138 -2.13 16.21 -18.74
CA ILE A 138 -1.67 15.87 -20.09
C ILE A 138 -2.80 15.22 -20.87
N LYS A 139 -3.54 16.03 -21.61
CA LYS A 139 -4.65 15.54 -22.46
C LYS A 139 -4.11 14.84 -23.69
N LYS A 140 -4.71 13.70 -24.06
CA LYS A 140 -4.37 12.86 -25.23
C LYS A 140 -4.36 13.62 -26.58
N LYS A 141 -4.88 14.85 -26.65
CA LYS A 141 -5.16 15.55 -27.90
C LYS A 141 -4.32 16.80 -28.21
N THR A 142 -3.52 17.29 -27.28
CA THR A 142 -2.85 18.58 -27.49
C THR A 142 -1.36 18.45 -27.25
N MET A 143 -0.59 18.13 -28.29
CA MET A 143 0.87 18.11 -28.20
C MET A 143 1.53 19.50 -28.25
N ALA A 144 0.83 20.50 -28.77
CA ALA A 144 1.33 21.88 -28.76
C ALA A 144 1.28 22.45 -27.33
N GLY A 145 2.44 22.70 -26.71
CA GLY A 145 2.59 23.28 -25.38
C GLY A 145 2.65 22.30 -24.21
N THR A 146 2.58 20.98 -24.43
CA THR A 146 2.79 19.94 -23.37
C THR A 146 4.20 19.36 -23.38
N GLU A 147 4.97 19.60 -24.43
CA GLU A 147 6.36 19.08 -24.55
C GLU A 147 7.28 19.57 -23.44
N GLU A 148 7.10 20.80 -22.95
CA GLU A 148 7.86 21.37 -21.84
C GLU A 148 7.59 20.69 -20.48
N LYS A 149 6.48 19.95 -20.36
CA LYS A 149 6.07 19.28 -19.11
C LYS A 149 6.50 17.82 -19.03
N ILE A 150 7.08 17.29 -20.09
CA ILE A 150 7.47 15.87 -20.18
C ILE A 150 8.96 15.77 -20.48
N THR A 151 9.69 15.15 -19.58
CA THR A 151 11.09 14.82 -19.78
C THR A 151 11.23 13.40 -20.29
N LYS A 152 11.97 13.21 -21.38
CA LYS A 152 12.30 11.91 -21.94
C LYS A 152 13.68 11.46 -21.44
N VAL A 153 13.75 10.28 -20.84
CA VAL A 153 14.98 9.69 -20.30
C VAL A 153 15.13 8.28 -20.84
N PRO A 154 16.33 7.83 -21.25
CA PRO A 154 16.59 6.45 -21.66
C PRO A 154 16.16 5.45 -20.56
N THR A 155 15.66 4.28 -20.94
CA THR A 155 15.53 3.17 -20.01
C THR A 155 16.90 2.56 -19.73
N TYR A 156 17.07 2.17 -18.47
CA TYR A 156 18.29 1.50 -18.04
C TYR A 156 18.50 0.18 -18.79
N THR A 157 19.70 -0.02 -19.26
CA THR A 157 20.17 -1.28 -19.83
C THR A 157 21.48 -1.65 -19.14
N TYR A 158 21.65 -2.92 -18.79
CA TYR A 158 22.87 -3.42 -18.16
C TYR A 158 24.11 -3.10 -18.99
N GLY A 159 25.14 -2.56 -18.33
CA GLY A 159 26.38 -2.16 -19.00
C GLY A 159 26.27 -0.90 -19.87
N SER A 160 25.12 -0.21 -19.87
CA SER A 160 24.95 1.06 -20.58
C SER A 160 25.85 2.14 -20.00
N LYS A 161 26.41 3.01 -20.87
CA LYS A 161 27.20 4.18 -20.48
C LYS A 161 26.38 5.47 -20.43
N GLU A 162 25.05 5.36 -20.47
CA GLU A 162 24.18 6.52 -20.39
C GLU A 162 24.37 7.28 -19.08
N ASN A 163 24.49 8.62 -19.17
CA ASN A 163 24.69 9.45 -17.99
C ASN A 163 23.50 9.49 -17.06
N ASN A 164 22.30 9.28 -17.60
CA ASN A 164 21.05 9.20 -16.86
C ASN A 164 20.16 8.16 -17.51
N SER A 165 19.56 7.29 -16.70
CA SER A 165 18.65 6.26 -17.19
C SER A 165 17.65 5.86 -16.11
N ILE A 166 16.48 5.39 -16.52
CA ILE A 166 15.43 4.91 -15.63
C ILE A 166 15.37 3.37 -15.69
N TYR A 167 15.65 2.73 -14.57
CA TYR A 167 15.27 1.35 -14.35
C TYR A 167 13.80 1.30 -13.95
N TYR A 168 13.02 0.50 -14.68
CA TYR A 168 11.61 0.29 -14.40
C TYR A 168 11.35 -1.18 -14.12
N CYS A 169 10.64 -1.47 -13.05
CA CYS A 169 10.24 -2.81 -12.67
C CYS A 169 8.73 -2.87 -12.43
N SER A 170 8.10 -3.95 -12.89
CA SER A 170 6.68 -4.20 -12.69
C SER A 170 6.43 -5.62 -12.22
N GLU A 171 5.33 -5.83 -11.49
CA GLU A 171 4.76 -7.14 -11.24
C GLU A 171 4.19 -7.69 -12.55
N TYR A 172 4.42 -8.99 -12.79
CA TYR A 172 3.77 -9.64 -13.93
C TYR A 172 2.26 -9.69 -13.68
N THR A 173 1.51 -9.15 -14.62
CA THR A 173 0.04 -9.21 -14.59
C THR A 173 -0.45 -9.65 -15.97
N LEU A 174 -1.32 -10.64 -16.00
CA LEU A 174 -1.93 -11.13 -17.23
C LEU A 174 -2.63 -9.97 -17.97
N GLU A 175 -2.52 -9.93 -19.30
CA GLU A 175 -3.06 -8.87 -20.18
C GLU A 175 -2.40 -7.49 -20.05
N HIS A 176 -1.49 -7.29 -19.09
CA HIS A 176 -0.77 -6.03 -18.87
C HIS A 176 0.71 -6.15 -19.27
N GLN A 177 1.05 -5.66 -20.45
CA GLN A 177 2.41 -5.80 -21.01
C GLN A 177 3.43 -4.84 -20.41
N TYR A 178 3.01 -3.63 -20.01
CA TYR A 178 3.93 -2.55 -19.62
C TYR A 178 3.97 -2.31 -18.12
N TYR A 179 2.85 -2.45 -17.46
CA TYR A 179 2.67 -2.08 -16.07
C TYR A 179 2.07 -3.21 -15.26
N GLY A 180 2.54 -3.36 -14.03
CA GLY A 180 1.97 -4.31 -13.09
C GLY A 180 0.76 -3.75 -12.35
N ILE A 181 -0.03 -4.67 -11.81
CA ILE A 181 -1.12 -4.38 -10.88
C ILE A 181 -0.72 -4.98 -9.53
N PRO A 182 -0.92 -4.27 -8.40
CA PRO A 182 -0.59 -4.79 -7.10
C PRO A 182 -1.52 -5.95 -6.71
N ASP A 183 -1.02 -6.87 -5.89
CA ASP A 183 -1.74 -8.08 -5.47
C ASP A 183 -3.08 -7.79 -4.78
N TRP A 184 -3.17 -6.70 -4.04
CA TRP A 184 -4.37 -6.28 -3.31
C TRP A 184 -5.47 -5.67 -4.19
N PHE A 185 -5.23 -5.44 -5.47
CA PHE A 185 -6.15 -4.68 -6.33
C PHE A 185 -7.56 -5.29 -6.43
N GLY A 186 -7.67 -6.62 -6.31
CA GLY A 186 -8.96 -7.31 -6.24
C GLY A 186 -9.86 -6.85 -5.09
N ALA A 187 -9.29 -6.26 -4.04
CA ALA A 187 -10.04 -5.68 -2.92
C ALA A 187 -10.32 -4.17 -3.05
N SER A 188 -10.06 -3.56 -4.20
CA SER A 188 -10.21 -2.11 -4.39
C SER A 188 -11.58 -1.58 -3.98
N GLN A 189 -12.65 -2.32 -4.27
CA GLN A 189 -14.02 -1.96 -3.88
C GLN A 189 -14.23 -2.06 -2.35
N TRP A 190 -13.61 -3.04 -1.68
CA TRP A 190 -13.67 -3.18 -0.23
C TRP A 190 -12.92 -2.06 0.48
N ILE A 191 -11.80 -1.60 -0.08
CA ILE A 191 -11.06 -0.44 0.40
C ILE A 191 -11.92 0.82 0.27
N ASP A 192 -12.61 0.98 -0.86
CA ASP A 192 -13.50 2.11 -1.08
C ASP A 192 -14.73 2.05 -0.13
N ILE A 193 -15.24 0.88 0.21
CA ILE A 193 -16.31 0.67 1.22
C ILE A 193 -15.81 1.06 2.60
N GLU A 194 -14.64 0.58 3.05
CA GLU A 194 -14.06 0.94 4.35
C GLU A 194 -13.93 2.45 4.51
N TYR A 195 -13.54 3.16 3.46
CA TYR A 195 -13.46 4.62 3.47
C TYR A 195 -14.84 5.30 3.54
N ARG A 196 -15.86 4.74 2.88
CA ARG A 196 -17.19 5.36 2.81
C ARG A 196 -18.02 5.20 4.07
N ILE A 197 -17.82 4.13 4.84
CA ILE A 197 -18.56 3.89 6.07
C ILE A 197 -18.37 5.00 7.11
N PRO A 198 -17.15 5.40 7.50
CA PRO A 198 -16.92 6.52 8.39
C PRO A 198 -17.49 7.84 7.84
N LYS A 199 -17.32 8.09 6.55
CA LYS A 199 -17.86 9.28 5.91
C LYS A 199 -19.38 9.34 6.00
N TYR A 200 -20.08 8.24 5.74
CA TYR A 200 -21.52 8.15 5.90
C TYR A 200 -21.96 8.43 7.36
N ASN A 201 -21.21 7.90 8.33
CA ASN A 201 -21.51 8.17 9.74
C ASN A 201 -21.29 9.65 10.09
N ILE A 202 -20.22 10.28 9.60
CA ILE A 202 -19.99 11.71 9.78
C ILE A 202 -21.13 12.51 9.15
N ASP A 203 -21.51 12.21 7.91
CA ASP A 203 -22.63 12.86 7.24
C ASP A 203 -23.95 12.68 8.01
N LYS A 204 -24.14 11.52 8.68
CA LYS A 204 -25.27 11.29 9.59
C LYS A 204 -25.19 12.13 10.86
N PHE A 205 -24.01 12.25 11.47
CA PHE A 205 -23.82 13.13 12.63
C PHE A 205 -24.10 14.59 12.27
N ASP A 206 -23.55 15.05 11.15
CA ASP A 206 -23.68 16.43 10.69
C ASP A 206 -25.13 16.78 10.27
N ASN A 207 -25.86 15.81 9.72
CA ASN A 207 -27.25 16.01 9.26
C ASN A 207 -28.33 15.46 10.25
N GLY A 208 -27.92 15.00 11.45
CA GLY A 208 -28.80 14.36 12.44
C GLY A 208 -29.10 12.88 12.16
N PHE A 209 -29.34 12.14 13.23
CA PHE A 209 -29.58 10.68 13.19
C PHE A 209 -30.91 10.26 12.58
N HIS A 210 -31.81 11.21 12.34
CA HIS A 210 -33.14 10.93 11.82
C HIS A 210 -33.37 11.58 10.46
N VAL A 211 -34.13 10.90 9.62
CA VAL A 211 -34.79 11.54 8.47
C VAL A 211 -35.55 12.73 9.02
N GLY A 212 -35.16 13.91 8.59
CA GLY A 212 -35.75 15.14 9.10
C GLY A 212 -37.26 15.12 8.93
N ALA A 213 -37.94 15.89 9.72
CA ALA A 213 -39.37 16.04 9.64
C ALA A 213 -39.76 16.56 8.24
N ILE A 214 -40.87 16.09 7.73
CA ILE A 214 -41.51 16.75 6.58
C ILE A 214 -42.43 17.80 7.16
N VAL A 215 -42.22 19.04 6.77
CA VAL A 215 -43.05 20.16 7.16
C VAL A 215 -43.92 20.53 5.94
N ASP A 216 -45.18 20.18 6.07
CA ASP A 216 -46.19 20.59 5.10
C ASP A 216 -46.75 21.97 5.48
N LEU A 217 -46.55 22.96 4.63
CA LEU A 217 -47.08 24.32 4.80
C LEU A 217 -48.41 24.43 4.08
N PHE A 218 -49.49 24.57 4.84
CA PHE A 218 -50.83 24.70 4.29
C PHE A 218 -51.31 26.17 4.38
N GLY A 219 -51.87 26.66 3.24
CA GLY A 219 -52.54 27.94 3.22
C GLY A 219 -51.67 29.15 3.56
N THR A 220 -50.37 29.02 3.46
CA THR A 220 -49.41 30.12 3.64
C THR A 220 -49.09 30.73 2.29
N GLU A 221 -49.54 31.97 2.06
CA GLU A 221 -49.15 32.76 0.89
C GLU A 221 -47.70 33.28 1.11
N PRO A 222 -46.80 33.17 0.12
CA PRO A 222 -45.49 33.79 0.18
C PRO A 222 -45.65 35.32 0.45
N PRO A 223 -44.79 35.94 1.27
CA PRO A 223 -44.76 37.37 1.41
C PRO A 223 -44.69 38.10 0.06
N ASN A 224 -45.29 39.26 -0.03
CA ASN A 224 -45.36 40.05 -1.29
C ASN A 224 -43.99 40.16 -1.94
N GLY A 225 -43.89 39.67 -3.20
CA GLY A 225 -42.69 39.73 -4.01
C GLY A 225 -41.79 38.48 -3.97
N MET A 226 -42.16 37.45 -3.21
CA MET A 226 -41.43 36.16 -3.21
C MET A 226 -42.21 35.10 -3.98
N THR A 227 -41.48 34.25 -4.68
CA THR A 227 -42.03 33.02 -5.23
C THR A 227 -42.21 31.97 -4.15
N ALA A 228 -43.05 30.96 -4.34
CA ALA A 228 -43.20 29.83 -3.42
C ALA A 228 -41.89 29.13 -3.14
N GLN A 229 -41.04 29.00 -4.15
CA GLN A 229 -39.71 28.38 -4.03
C GLN A 229 -38.75 29.19 -3.14
N GLU A 230 -38.69 30.50 -3.35
CA GLU A 230 -37.86 31.41 -2.51
C GLU A 230 -38.30 31.42 -1.05
N TYR A 231 -39.62 31.34 -0.81
CA TYR A 231 -40.16 31.27 0.53
C TYR A 231 -39.81 29.94 1.24
N VAL A 232 -39.93 28.81 0.52
CA VAL A 232 -39.54 27.49 1.02
C VAL A 232 -38.03 27.46 1.32
N GLU A 233 -37.18 28.00 0.45
CA GLU A 233 -35.75 28.10 0.66
C GLU A 233 -35.39 28.93 1.91
N LYS A 234 -36.05 30.08 2.08
CA LYS A 234 -35.83 30.94 3.25
C LYS A 234 -36.26 30.28 4.54
N ILE A 235 -37.35 29.53 4.56
CA ILE A 235 -37.76 28.72 5.72
C ILE A 235 -36.75 27.60 5.93
N LYS A 236 -36.36 26.89 4.88
CA LYS A 236 -35.33 25.83 4.95
C LYS A 236 -34.04 26.36 5.60
N ASP A 237 -33.54 27.51 5.16
CA ASP A 237 -32.31 28.12 5.69
C ASP A 237 -32.41 28.51 7.18
N SER A 238 -33.63 28.82 7.66
CA SER A 238 -33.83 29.09 9.08
C SER A 238 -33.81 27.83 9.97
N PHE A 239 -33.98 26.66 9.39
CA PHE A 239 -33.98 25.37 10.07
C PHE A 239 -32.79 24.47 9.74
N THR A 240 -32.00 24.83 8.69
CA THR A 240 -30.82 24.11 8.25
C THR A 240 -29.62 25.06 8.27
N GLY A 241 -28.64 24.81 9.11
CA GLY A 241 -27.41 25.60 9.19
C GLY A 241 -26.45 24.98 10.21
N GLU A 242 -25.27 25.57 10.34
CA GLU A 242 -24.29 25.15 11.34
C GLU A 242 -24.96 25.15 12.76
N GLY A 243 -25.18 23.94 13.28
CA GLY A 243 -25.92 23.72 14.56
C GLY A 243 -27.33 23.14 14.44
N ASN A 244 -27.91 23.04 13.22
CA ASN A 244 -29.22 22.42 12.97
C ASN A 244 -29.02 21.09 12.19
N ASN A 245 -28.89 20.00 12.91
CA ASN A 245 -28.43 18.70 12.39
C ASN A 245 -29.55 17.82 11.78
N SER A 246 -30.65 18.37 11.29
CA SER A 246 -31.74 17.59 10.73
C SER A 246 -32.10 18.06 9.32
N LYS A 247 -32.11 17.15 8.34
CA LYS A 247 -32.67 17.43 7.02
C LYS A 247 -34.18 17.49 7.13
N ILE A 248 -34.75 18.67 6.99
CA ILE A 248 -36.20 18.90 6.96
C ILE A 248 -36.59 19.16 5.51
N LEU A 249 -37.54 18.39 5.02
CA LEU A 249 -38.16 18.63 3.71
C LEU A 249 -39.35 19.57 3.92
N PHE A 250 -39.28 20.76 3.36
CA PHE A 250 -40.39 21.71 3.35
C PHE A 250 -41.11 21.63 1.98
N GLN A 251 -42.40 21.58 2.01
CA GLN A 251 -43.24 21.68 0.79
C GLN A 251 -44.46 22.51 1.06
N MET A 252 -44.88 23.28 0.07
CA MET A 252 -46.13 24.02 0.12
C MET A 252 -47.21 23.20 -0.60
N LEU A 253 -48.37 23.07 0.03
CA LEU A 253 -49.50 22.32 -0.49
C LEU A 253 -50.72 23.23 -0.54
N ASP A 254 -51.48 23.10 -1.64
CA ASP A 254 -52.68 23.93 -1.87
C ASP A 254 -53.84 23.57 -0.95
N SER A 255 -53.84 22.32 -0.43
CA SER A 255 -54.87 21.88 0.51
C SER A 255 -54.38 20.80 1.47
N GLN A 256 -55.04 20.64 2.63
CA GLN A 256 -54.79 19.59 3.59
C GLN A 256 -55.04 18.17 3.08
N GLU A 257 -55.75 18.01 1.97
CA GLU A 257 -56.06 16.72 1.36
C GLU A 257 -54.90 16.20 0.52
N GLN A 258 -53.95 17.07 0.14
CA GLN A 258 -52.74 16.74 -0.64
C GLN A 258 -51.57 16.34 0.24
N LYS A 259 -51.79 15.57 1.32
CA LYS A 259 -50.73 15.12 2.18
C LYS A 259 -49.73 14.28 1.42
N SER A 260 -48.46 14.66 1.49
CA SER A 260 -47.39 13.76 1.05
C SER A 260 -47.28 12.59 1.98
N SER A 261 -47.47 11.39 1.45
CA SER A 261 -47.09 10.19 2.20
C SER A 261 -45.61 9.90 1.93
N VAL A 262 -44.78 10.10 2.92
CA VAL A 262 -43.41 9.61 2.92
C VAL A 262 -43.41 8.21 3.53
N GLN A 263 -43.20 7.21 2.71
CA GLN A 263 -42.78 5.93 3.19
C GLN A 263 -41.32 6.08 3.61
N ILE A 264 -41.06 6.03 4.92
CA ILE A 264 -39.73 5.84 5.42
C ILE A 264 -39.33 4.42 5.01
N LEU A 265 -38.52 4.32 3.93
CA LEU A 265 -37.85 3.09 3.61
C LEU A 265 -36.98 2.74 4.80
N ASP A 266 -37.22 1.57 5.35
CA ASP A 266 -36.53 1.06 6.54
C ASP A 266 -35.02 1.25 6.39
N ASN A 267 -34.45 2.13 7.17
CA ASN A 267 -33.04 2.52 7.05
C ASN A 267 -32.18 1.30 7.33
N ILE A 268 -31.14 1.11 6.55
CA ILE A 268 -30.07 0.14 6.80
C ILE A 268 -29.76 0.17 8.30
N ARG A 269 -29.94 -0.96 8.98
CA ARG A 269 -29.77 -1.05 10.43
C ARG A 269 -28.30 -0.81 10.77
N GLU A 270 -28.05 -0.16 11.90
CA GLU A 270 -26.66 0.14 12.35
C GLU A 270 -25.77 -1.12 12.40
N GLY A 271 -26.34 -2.29 12.75
CA GLY A 271 -25.65 -3.58 12.71
C GLY A 271 -25.18 -4.03 11.32
N ASP A 272 -25.81 -3.56 10.25
CA ASP A 272 -25.41 -3.92 8.88
C ASP A 272 -24.11 -3.23 8.45
N PHE A 273 -23.91 -1.98 8.90
CA PHE A 273 -22.64 -1.28 8.66
C PHE A 273 -21.47 -1.89 9.42
N GLN A 274 -21.70 -2.37 10.65
CA GLN A 274 -20.66 -3.04 11.41
C GLN A 274 -20.24 -4.35 10.72
N LYS A 275 -21.21 -5.16 10.27
CA LYS A 275 -20.94 -6.38 9.50
C LYS A 275 -20.23 -6.08 8.18
N LEU A 276 -20.67 -5.05 7.47
CA LEU A 276 -20.07 -4.64 6.20
C LEU A 276 -18.62 -4.18 6.41
N HIS A 277 -18.35 -3.44 7.48
CA HIS A 277 -16.99 -3.05 7.85
C HIS A 277 -16.12 -4.27 8.16
N GLN A 278 -16.60 -5.22 8.94
CA GLN A 278 -15.87 -6.46 9.25
C GLN A 278 -15.57 -7.27 7.98
N LEU A 279 -16.53 -7.38 7.07
CA LEU A 279 -16.32 -8.04 5.76
C LEU A 279 -15.30 -7.29 4.91
N ALA A 280 -15.33 -5.96 4.89
CA ALA A 280 -14.35 -5.16 4.17
C ALA A 280 -12.94 -5.42 4.70
N VAL A 281 -12.73 -5.35 6.02
CA VAL A 281 -11.45 -5.65 6.68
C VAL A 281 -10.93 -7.04 6.31
N GLN A 282 -11.80 -8.08 6.39
CA GLN A 282 -11.40 -9.45 6.06
C GLN A 282 -10.99 -9.60 4.59
N ASN A 283 -11.75 -9.01 3.67
CA ASN A 283 -11.45 -9.10 2.24
C ASN A 283 -10.17 -8.33 1.87
N ILE A 284 -9.91 -7.19 2.52
CA ILE A 284 -8.67 -6.43 2.34
C ILE A 284 -7.47 -7.27 2.82
N ILE A 285 -7.55 -7.88 4.01
CA ILE A 285 -6.48 -8.73 4.56
C ILE A 285 -6.23 -9.93 3.62
N THR A 286 -7.29 -10.58 3.16
CA THR A 286 -7.19 -11.72 2.24
C THR A 286 -6.51 -11.34 0.92
N ALA A 287 -6.88 -10.20 0.33
CA ALA A 287 -6.29 -9.73 -0.92
C ALA A 287 -4.81 -9.37 -0.77
N HIS A 288 -4.40 -8.90 0.39
CA HIS A 288 -3.00 -8.70 0.72
C HIS A 288 -2.22 -10.00 0.95
N ARG A 289 -2.90 -11.14 1.02
CA ARG A 289 -2.29 -12.44 1.35
C ARG A 289 -1.51 -12.37 2.66
N PHE A 290 -2.09 -11.69 3.64
CA PHE A 290 -1.47 -11.41 4.93
C PHE A 290 -2.34 -11.89 6.08
N THR A 291 -1.85 -11.85 7.33
CA THR A 291 -2.65 -12.20 8.51
C THR A 291 -2.83 -10.98 9.43
N PRO A 292 -3.97 -10.91 10.14
CA PRO A 292 -4.21 -9.81 11.08
C PRO A 292 -3.12 -9.66 12.14
N SER A 293 -2.64 -10.79 12.68
CA SER A 293 -1.62 -10.85 13.73
C SER A 293 -0.32 -10.16 13.33
N LEU A 294 0.14 -10.40 12.10
CA LEU A 294 1.38 -9.82 11.57
C LEU A 294 1.21 -8.35 11.14
N ALA A 295 -0.02 -7.92 10.90
CA ALA A 295 -0.35 -6.53 10.57
C ALA A 295 -0.66 -5.69 11.82
N GLY A 296 -0.64 -6.27 13.03
CA GLY A 296 -1.04 -5.61 14.26
C GLY A 296 -2.54 -5.31 14.33
N ILE A 297 -3.35 -5.98 13.51
CA ILE A 297 -4.81 -5.81 13.47
C ILE A 297 -5.44 -6.81 14.44
N GLN A 298 -6.16 -6.29 15.43
CA GLN A 298 -6.90 -7.15 16.37
C GLN A 298 -8.24 -7.58 15.74
N VAL A 299 -8.44 -8.90 15.64
CA VAL A 299 -9.73 -9.48 15.25
C VAL A 299 -10.33 -10.14 16.48
N ALA A 300 -11.56 -9.77 16.82
CA ALA A 300 -12.29 -10.31 17.96
C ALA A 300 -12.34 -11.85 17.89
N GLY A 301 -11.95 -12.52 18.99
CA GLY A 301 -12.01 -13.99 19.11
C GLY A 301 -10.79 -14.76 18.61
N LYS A 302 -9.72 -14.10 18.15
CA LYS A 302 -8.44 -14.74 17.77
C LYS A 302 -7.28 -14.21 18.61
N LEU A 303 -7.03 -14.85 19.74
CA LEU A 303 -5.74 -14.80 20.43
C LEU A 303 -4.87 -15.93 19.84
N GLY A 304 -4.01 -15.60 18.89
CA GLY A 304 -3.06 -16.58 18.35
C GLY A 304 -2.00 -16.96 19.40
N SER A 305 -1.65 -18.25 19.46
CA SER A 305 -0.48 -18.68 20.23
C SER A 305 0.79 -18.12 19.57
N LEU A 306 1.87 -17.97 20.35
CA LEU A 306 3.18 -17.55 19.82
C LEU A 306 3.64 -18.44 18.67
N GLN A 307 3.41 -19.74 18.78
CA GLN A 307 3.75 -20.71 17.75
C GLN A 307 2.95 -20.51 16.46
N GLN A 308 1.67 -20.18 16.58
CA GLN A 308 0.83 -19.84 15.42
C GLN A 308 1.37 -18.60 14.70
N ILE A 309 1.69 -17.54 15.43
CA ILE A 309 2.23 -16.31 14.85
C ILE A 309 3.56 -16.58 14.11
N GLN A 310 4.42 -17.43 14.68
CA GLN A 310 5.68 -17.83 14.06
C GLN A 310 5.44 -18.60 12.76
N THR A 311 4.54 -19.59 12.78
CA THR A 311 4.19 -20.35 11.56
C THR A 311 3.59 -19.47 10.48
N GLU A 312 2.65 -18.58 10.85
CA GLU A 312 2.07 -17.60 9.92
C GLU A 312 3.16 -16.71 9.31
N PHE A 313 4.12 -16.26 10.14
CA PHE A 313 5.23 -15.46 9.66
C PHE A 313 6.11 -16.22 8.66
N GLU A 314 6.50 -17.43 8.93
CA GLU A 314 7.33 -18.25 8.04
C GLU A 314 6.67 -18.45 6.67
N ILE A 315 5.37 -18.77 6.67
CA ILE A 315 4.60 -18.94 5.43
C ILE A 315 4.54 -17.62 4.64
N ILE A 316 4.16 -16.52 5.30
CA ILE A 316 4.00 -15.22 4.64
C ILE A 316 5.37 -14.69 4.20
N HIS A 317 6.40 -14.84 5.02
CA HIS A 317 7.74 -14.42 4.66
C HIS A 317 8.21 -15.15 3.39
N GLY A 318 8.07 -16.47 3.33
CA GLY A 318 8.51 -17.25 2.16
C GLY A 318 7.67 -17.01 0.90
N THR A 319 6.34 -16.85 1.05
CA THR A 319 5.43 -16.81 -0.11
C THR A 319 5.04 -15.41 -0.57
N VAL A 320 5.15 -14.39 0.30
CA VAL A 320 4.75 -13.01 -0.01
C VAL A 320 5.94 -12.06 0.07
N ILE A 321 6.67 -12.05 1.18
CA ILE A 321 7.70 -11.03 1.43
C ILE A 321 8.98 -11.30 0.62
N GLN A 322 9.46 -12.55 0.62
CA GLN A 322 10.70 -12.91 -0.07
C GLN A 322 10.70 -12.60 -1.58
N PRO A 323 9.62 -12.86 -2.33
CA PRO A 323 9.55 -12.48 -3.73
C PRO A 323 9.72 -10.96 -3.98
N TYR A 324 9.19 -10.10 -3.12
CA TYR A 324 9.40 -8.66 -3.20
C TYR A 324 10.85 -8.28 -2.90
N LYS A 325 11.45 -8.86 -1.83
CA LYS A 325 12.88 -8.68 -1.51
C LYS A 325 13.77 -9.03 -2.69
N ASP A 326 13.61 -10.23 -3.24
CA ASP A 326 14.44 -10.75 -4.33
C ASP A 326 14.36 -9.87 -5.58
N LYS A 327 13.17 -9.34 -5.88
CA LYS A 327 12.97 -8.49 -7.05
C LYS A 327 13.74 -7.18 -6.92
N ILE A 328 13.72 -6.52 -5.77
CA ILE A 328 14.42 -5.26 -5.56
C ILE A 328 15.93 -5.51 -5.38
N LEU A 329 16.31 -6.52 -4.58
CA LEU A 329 17.72 -6.85 -4.34
C LEU A 329 18.46 -7.24 -5.62
N ARG A 330 17.80 -7.95 -6.53
CA ARG A 330 18.38 -8.29 -7.83
C ARG A 330 18.89 -7.05 -8.57
N VAL A 331 18.08 -6.00 -8.60
CA VAL A 331 18.43 -4.75 -9.27
C VAL A 331 19.57 -4.03 -8.55
N LEU A 332 19.45 -3.88 -7.22
CA LEU A 332 20.46 -3.20 -6.43
C LEU A 332 21.80 -3.92 -6.49
N ASN A 333 21.82 -5.26 -6.38
CA ASN A 333 23.04 -6.05 -6.50
C ASN A 333 23.70 -5.90 -7.86
N GLN A 334 22.91 -5.84 -8.92
CA GLN A 334 23.42 -5.58 -10.27
C GLN A 334 24.08 -4.20 -10.37
N LEU A 335 23.44 -3.17 -9.82
CA LEU A 335 23.95 -1.79 -9.81
C LEU A 335 25.20 -1.63 -8.93
N ILE A 336 25.26 -2.30 -7.80
CA ILE A 336 26.45 -2.34 -6.92
C ILE A 336 27.65 -2.96 -7.65
N LYS A 337 27.42 -4.05 -8.35
CA LYS A 337 28.46 -4.68 -9.16
C LYS A 337 28.95 -3.76 -10.29
N GLU A 338 28.05 -3.01 -10.95
CA GLU A 338 28.44 -2.01 -11.96
C GLU A 338 29.18 -0.80 -11.36
N ALA A 339 28.92 -0.47 -10.11
CA ALA A 339 29.68 0.55 -9.36
C ALA A 339 31.08 0.07 -8.95
N GLY A 340 31.44 -1.19 -9.24
CA GLY A 340 32.76 -1.75 -9.01
C GLY A 340 32.93 -2.47 -7.68
N PHE A 341 31.85 -2.72 -6.94
CA PHE A 341 31.92 -3.44 -5.67
C PHE A 341 31.53 -4.92 -5.85
N ASP A 342 32.39 -5.81 -5.40
CA ASP A 342 32.14 -7.26 -5.37
C ASP A 342 31.48 -7.66 -4.04
N ILE A 343 30.32 -7.07 -3.78
CA ILE A 343 29.52 -7.29 -2.57
C ILE A 343 28.07 -7.52 -2.98
N THR A 344 27.46 -8.53 -2.37
CA THR A 344 26.03 -8.87 -2.56
C THR A 344 25.26 -8.50 -1.30
N LEU A 345 24.15 -7.78 -1.48
CA LEU A 345 23.22 -7.46 -0.41
C LEU A 345 22.27 -8.62 -0.16
N GLY A 346 22.04 -8.91 1.11
CA GLY A 346 20.86 -9.59 1.62
C GLY A 346 20.07 -8.65 2.54
N VAL A 347 19.01 -9.13 3.13
CA VAL A 347 18.23 -8.40 4.14
C VAL A 347 18.00 -9.29 5.33
N GLU A 348 18.36 -8.78 6.52
CA GLU A 348 18.12 -9.51 7.77
C GLU A 348 16.61 -9.60 8.05
N THR A 349 16.11 -10.81 8.16
CA THR A 349 14.69 -11.07 8.41
C THR A 349 14.36 -10.76 9.87
N PRO A 350 13.35 -9.90 10.15
CA PRO A 350 12.91 -9.68 11.51
C PRO A 350 12.23 -10.94 12.03
N SER A 351 12.40 -11.25 13.32
CA SER A 351 11.56 -12.23 14.00
C SER A 351 10.36 -11.51 14.61
N PRO A 352 9.12 -11.90 14.30
CA PRO A 352 7.91 -11.26 14.84
C PRO A 352 7.76 -11.53 16.34
N VAL A 353 8.42 -12.56 16.82
CA VAL A 353 8.48 -12.93 18.23
C VAL A 353 9.93 -13.12 18.58
N SER A 354 10.46 -12.28 19.46
CA SER A 354 11.70 -12.60 20.15
C SER A 354 11.36 -13.76 21.10
N VAL A 355 11.49 -14.98 20.62
CA VAL A 355 11.71 -16.08 21.56
C VAL A 355 12.96 -15.65 22.31
N ALA A 356 12.82 -15.37 23.60
CA ALA A 356 13.98 -15.15 24.46
C ALA A 356 14.97 -16.24 24.09
N SER A 357 16.09 -15.82 23.49
CA SER A 357 17.04 -16.71 22.88
C SER A 357 17.53 -17.70 23.94
N ALA A 358 17.42 -18.96 23.58
CA ALA A 358 18.19 -20.01 24.19
C ALA A 358 17.99 -20.17 25.70
N ILE A 359 16.79 -20.52 26.10
CA ILE A 359 16.77 -21.68 27.00
C ILE A 359 17.17 -22.83 26.06
N ILE A 360 18.42 -23.26 26.12
CA ILE A 360 18.83 -24.46 25.42
C ILE A 360 17.94 -25.56 26.00
N PRO A 361 16.99 -26.15 25.20
CA PRO A 361 16.00 -27.05 25.78
C PRO A 361 16.63 -28.14 26.64
N ASN A 362 17.84 -28.53 26.30
CA ASN A 362 18.64 -29.54 27.00
C ASN A 362 19.11 -29.15 28.41
N GLU A 363 19.20 -27.84 28.71
CA GLU A 363 19.69 -27.34 29.99
C GLU A 363 18.58 -27.08 31.02
N VAL A 364 17.32 -26.95 30.54
CA VAL A 364 16.19 -26.54 31.37
C VAL A 364 15.03 -27.53 31.32
N LEU A 365 14.89 -28.28 30.23
CA LEU A 365 13.81 -29.23 30.04
C LEU A 365 14.33 -30.67 30.10
N THR A 366 13.61 -31.52 30.81
CA THR A 366 13.86 -32.96 30.81
C THR A 366 13.56 -33.56 29.42
N ILE A 367 14.09 -34.72 29.13
CA ILE A 367 13.85 -35.44 27.88
C ILE A 367 12.35 -35.66 27.66
N ASN A 368 11.58 -35.95 28.71
CA ASN A 368 10.13 -36.15 28.62
C ASN A 368 9.38 -34.84 28.33
N GLU A 369 9.79 -33.72 28.91
CA GLU A 369 9.22 -32.40 28.61
C GLU A 369 9.51 -32.00 27.16
N GLN A 370 10.71 -32.28 26.65
CA GLN A 370 11.04 -32.04 25.24
C GLN A 370 10.19 -32.92 24.29
N ARG A 371 9.98 -34.21 24.67
CA ARG A 371 9.12 -35.13 23.93
C ARG A 371 7.68 -34.66 23.90
N LEU A 372 7.15 -34.17 25.03
CA LEU A 372 5.80 -33.60 25.10
C LEU A 372 5.65 -32.37 24.21
N LEU A 373 6.66 -31.48 24.15
CA LEU A 373 6.68 -30.34 23.25
C LEU A 373 6.65 -30.74 21.76
N LEU A 374 7.24 -31.91 21.44
CA LEU A 374 7.23 -32.48 20.08
C LEU A 374 5.99 -33.37 19.80
N GLY A 375 5.02 -33.42 20.75
CA GLY A 375 3.83 -34.27 20.62
C GLY A 375 4.09 -35.79 20.80
N MET A 376 5.25 -36.15 21.37
CA MET A 376 5.64 -37.53 21.63
C MET A 376 5.22 -37.97 23.03
N GLN A 377 4.91 -39.24 23.22
CA GLN A 377 4.62 -39.81 24.53
C GLN A 377 5.88 -39.85 25.43
N PRO A 378 5.74 -39.59 26.73
CA PRO A 378 6.82 -39.78 27.70
C PRO A 378 7.35 -41.20 27.70
N ILE A 379 8.62 -41.36 28.04
CA ILE A 379 9.24 -42.68 28.27
C ILE A 379 9.75 -42.78 29.71
N GLU A 380 9.69 -44.00 30.24
CA GLU A 380 10.11 -44.27 31.63
C GLU A 380 11.60 -43.98 31.84
N GLY A 381 11.92 -43.25 32.90
CA GLY A 381 13.34 -42.89 33.26
C GLY A 381 13.91 -41.71 32.51
N ALA A 382 13.12 -40.99 31.65
CA ALA A 382 13.60 -39.86 30.88
C ALA A 382 13.21 -38.48 31.48
N ASP A 383 12.86 -38.43 32.78
CA ASP A 383 12.64 -37.18 33.52
C ASP A 383 13.99 -36.61 34.04
N VAL A 384 14.99 -36.59 33.18
CA VAL A 384 16.33 -36.11 33.43
C VAL A 384 16.73 -35.05 32.40
N LEU A 385 17.51 -34.05 32.82
CA LEU A 385 18.10 -33.08 31.90
C LEU A 385 19.24 -33.76 31.10
N LEU A 386 19.33 -33.46 29.81
CA LEU A 386 20.50 -33.84 29.00
C LEU A 386 21.68 -32.96 29.44
N THR A 387 22.43 -33.40 30.44
CA THR A 387 23.71 -32.77 30.76
C THR A 387 24.72 -33.18 29.69
N THR A 388 25.33 -32.20 29.04
CA THR A 388 26.48 -32.39 28.16
C THR A 388 27.61 -32.95 29.03
N GLN A 389 27.80 -34.27 29.04
CA GLN A 389 29.06 -34.83 29.48
C GLN A 389 30.10 -34.45 28.44
N THR A 390 30.97 -33.52 28.81
CA THR A 390 32.22 -33.24 28.10
C THR A 390 33.05 -34.52 28.10
N ILE A 391 33.22 -35.15 26.94
CA ILE A 391 34.22 -36.18 26.68
C ILE A 391 35.55 -35.51 26.39
#